data_c1183b2402106e6758214b0ef8fad8e6
#
_entry.id   c1183b2402106e6758214b0ef8fad8e6
#
_cell.length_a   1.000
_cell.length_b   1.000
_cell.length_c   1.000
_cell.angle_alpha   90.00
_cell.angle_beta   90.00
_cell.angle_gamma   90.00
#
_symmetry.space_group_name_H-M   'P 1'
#
loop_
_entity.id
_entity.type
_entity.pdbx_description
1 polymer ?
#
loop_
_entity_poly.entity_id
_entity_poly.type
_entity_poly.pdbx_seq_one_letter_code
_entity_poly.pdbx_strand_id
1 'polypeptide(L)'
;DSDTPERIRLVVLFGGRSAEHDVSCVSARHVLAAVDTDRYKVEPIGITRDGRWVFAEAARTALEDGADAMPDRLEAVGPEVQPLPTLAGSGAAPTVVLPVLHGPMGEDGTVQGLLELAGVPYVGAGVLASALCMDKVACKDHLAGHGLPQCAYRWITIDDGIVRRPDGSRVQLL
;
A
#
# COMPACT_ATOMS: atom_id res chain seq x y z
N ASP A 1 26.79 -9.12 -28.19
CA ASP A 1 26.27 -7.89 -27.58
C ASP A 1 24.77 -8.07 -27.42
N SER A 2 24.33 -8.52 -26.25
CA SER A 2 22.92 -8.69 -25.93
C SER A 2 22.37 -7.33 -25.45
N ASP A 3 21.82 -6.59 -26.37
CA ASP A 3 21.10 -5.32 -26.11
C ASP A 3 19.66 -5.63 -25.58
N THR A 4 19.56 -6.55 -24.62
CA THR A 4 18.29 -6.75 -23.91
C THR A 4 18.25 -5.67 -22.83
N PRO A 5 17.32 -4.72 -22.88
CA PRO A 5 17.24 -3.68 -21.86
C PRO A 5 17.09 -4.32 -20.47
N GLU A 6 17.87 -3.81 -19.52
CA GLU A 6 17.82 -4.29 -18.14
C GLU A 6 16.40 -4.07 -17.57
N ARG A 7 15.74 -5.17 -17.19
CA ARG A 7 14.38 -5.10 -16.64
C ARG A 7 14.37 -4.32 -15.33
N ILE A 8 13.39 -3.45 -15.17
CA ILE A 8 13.15 -2.74 -13.91
C ILE A 8 12.71 -3.75 -12.86
N ARG A 9 13.35 -3.71 -11.70
CA ARG A 9 12.91 -4.48 -10.53
C ARG A 9 11.65 -3.84 -9.95
N LEU A 10 10.52 -4.53 -10.00
CA LEU A 10 9.22 -4.07 -9.47
C LEU A 10 8.88 -4.84 -8.19
N VAL A 11 8.97 -4.19 -7.04
CA VAL A 11 8.53 -4.75 -5.77
C VAL A 11 7.06 -4.43 -5.57
N VAL A 12 6.21 -5.45 -5.54
CA VAL A 12 4.78 -5.30 -5.27
C VAL A 12 4.52 -5.62 -3.81
N LEU A 13 4.12 -4.59 -3.02
CA LEU A 13 3.79 -4.75 -1.59
C LEU A 13 2.29 -4.97 -1.43
N PHE A 14 1.90 -6.00 -0.68
CA PHE A 14 0.49 -6.32 -0.44
C PHE A 14 0.24 -6.90 0.95
N GLY A 15 -1.04 -7.03 1.34
CA GLY A 15 -1.45 -7.47 2.67
C GLY A 15 -1.53 -6.32 3.66
N GLY A 16 -0.70 -6.35 4.70
CA GLY A 16 -0.64 -5.30 5.72
C GLY A 16 -1.43 -5.60 6.99
N ARG A 17 -1.27 -4.74 7.99
CA ARG A 17 -1.88 -4.90 9.33
C ARG A 17 -3.31 -4.37 9.42
N SER A 18 -3.78 -3.69 8.39
CA SER A 18 -5.12 -3.10 8.38
C SER A 18 -6.23 -4.15 8.29
N ALA A 19 -7.45 -3.76 8.59
CA ALA A 19 -8.64 -4.58 8.38
C ALA A 19 -8.85 -4.95 6.89
N GLU A 20 -8.23 -4.18 5.99
CA GLU A 20 -8.33 -4.34 4.54
C GLU A 20 -7.25 -5.27 3.95
N HIS A 21 -6.57 -6.05 4.79
CA HIS A 21 -5.54 -7.01 4.38
C HIS A 21 -6.00 -7.90 3.22
N ASP A 22 -7.19 -8.49 3.31
CA ASP A 22 -7.71 -9.39 2.27
C ASP A 22 -8.02 -8.65 0.96
N VAL A 23 -8.48 -7.41 1.05
CA VAL A 23 -8.72 -6.54 -0.12
C VAL A 23 -7.40 -6.29 -0.84
N SER A 24 -6.34 -5.99 -0.10
CA SER A 24 -5.00 -5.82 -0.63
C SER A 24 -4.49 -7.08 -1.34
N CYS A 25 -4.70 -8.26 -0.75
CA CYS A 25 -4.32 -9.54 -1.35
C CYS A 25 -5.04 -9.80 -2.69
N VAL A 26 -6.33 -9.45 -2.78
CA VAL A 26 -7.10 -9.55 -4.03
C VAL A 26 -6.63 -8.53 -5.06
N SER A 27 -6.44 -7.27 -4.65
CA SER A 27 -5.95 -6.21 -5.54
C SER A 27 -4.58 -6.56 -6.14
N ALA A 28 -3.66 -7.04 -5.30
CA ALA A 28 -2.33 -7.45 -5.74
C ALA A 28 -2.37 -8.62 -6.72
N ARG A 29 -3.29 -9.56 -6.55
CA ARG A 29 -3.51 -10.65 -7.52
C ARG A 29 -3.80 -10.08 -8.91
N HIS A 30 -4.69 -9.10 -9.01
CA HIS A 30 -5.03 -8.48 -10.30
C HIS A 30 -3.85 -7.72 -10.90
N VAL A 31 -3.09 -7.01 -10.08
CA VAL A 31 -1.87 -6.32 -10.50
C VAL A 31 -0.86 -7.32 -11.05
N LEU A 32 -0.57 -8.39 -10.33
CA LEU A 32 0.40 -9.40 -10.75
C LEU A 32 -0.03 -10.15 -12.02
N ALA A 33 -1.32 -10.40 -12.20
CA ALA A 33 -1.84 -11.06 -13.41
C ALA A 33 -1.76 -10.15 -14.66
N ALA A 34 -1.68 -8.83 -14.47
CA ALA A 34 -1.65 -7.85 -15.56
C ALA A 34 -0.25 -7.27 -15.84
N VAL A 35 0.74 -7.57 -15.00
CA VAL A 35 2.08 -7.00 -15.14
C VAL A 35 2.82 -7.58 -16.35
N ASP A 36 3.54 -6.71 -17.07
CA ASP A 36 4.41 -7.08 -18.16
C ASP A 36 5.74 -7.64 -17.63
N THR A 37 5.87 -8.97 -17.63
CA THR A 37 7.07 -9.68 -17.13
C THR A 37 8.28 -9.58 -18.07
N ASP A 38 8.11 -9.15 -19.31
CA ASP A 38 9.22 -8.89 -20.22
C ASP A 38 9.92 -7.58 -19.83
N ARG A 39 9.16 -6.61 -19.34
CA ARG A 39 9.65 -5.30 -18.91
C ARG A 39 10.07 -5.25 -17.45
N TYR A 40 9.39 -5.99 -16.59
CA TYR A 40 9.59 -5.96 -15.14
C TYR A 40 10.05 -7.30 -14.58
N LYS A 41 11.08 -7.24 -13.71
CA LYS A 41 11.40 -8.34 -12.81
C LYS A 41 10.59 -8.15 -11.53
N VAL A 42 9.51 -8.89 -11.40
CA VAL A 42 8.52 -8.69 -10.32
C VAL A 42 8.91 -9.47 -9.08
N GLU A 43 8.89 -8.79 -7.93
CA GLU A 43 9.09 -9.39 -6.61
C GLU A 43 7.87 -9.13 -5.72
N PRO A 44 7.01 -10.12 -5.52
CA PRO A 44 5.86 -10.00 -4.64
C PRO A 44 6.29 -10.13 -3.18
N ILE A 45 6.07 -9.07 -2.41
CA ILE A 45 6.36 -9.00 -0.97
C ILE A 45 5.05 -8.85 -0.21
N GLY A 46 4.72 -9.87 0.58
CA GLY A 46 3.56 -9.84 1.46
C GLY A 46 3.90 -9.24 2.82
N ILE A 47 2.97 -8.48 3.38
CA ILE A 47 3.03 -8.04 4.78
C ILE A 47 1.92 -8.76 5.52
N THR A 48 2.28 -9.57 6.51
CA THR A 48 1.33 -10.35 7.29
C THR A 48 0.47 -9.46 8.20
N ARG A 49 -0.60 -10.00 8.77
CA ARG A 49 -1.48 -9.24 9.70
C ARG A 49 -0.79 -8.80 10.99
N ASP A 50 0.28 -9.49 11.41
CA ASP A 50 1.14 -9.13 12.54
C ASP A 50 2.31 -8.21 12.14
N GLY A 51 2.45 -7.91 10.84
CA GLY A 51 3.39 -6.91 10.32
C GLY A 51 4.74 -7.46 9.87
N ARG A 52 4.92 -8.78 9.80
CA ARG A 52 6.13 -9.39 9.24
C ARG A 52 6.12 -9.27 7.71
N TRP A 53 7.28 -9.02 7.15
CA TRP A 53 7.46 -8.99 5.71
C TRP A 53 7.93 -10.36 5.22
N VAL A 54 7.30 -10.86 4.20
CA VAL A 54 7.58 -12.19 3.63
C VAL A 54 7.72 -12.12 2.12
N PHE A 55 8.61 -12.92 1.57
CA PHE A 55 8.69 -13.12 0.14
C PHE A 55 7.62 -14.13 -0.29
N ALA A 56 6.65 -13.69 -1.07
CA ALA A 56 5.51 -14.51 -1.48
C ALA A 56 5.89 -15.47 -2.62
N GLU A 57 6.59 -16.57 -2.31
CA GLU A 57 7.12 -17.51 -3.29
C GLU A 57 6.03 -18.10 -4.19
N ALA A 58 4.86 -18.44 -3.65
CA ALA A 58 3.74 -18.97 -4.42
C ALA A 58 3.25 -17.97 -5.49
N ALA A 59 3.23 -16.66 -5.14
CA ALA A 59 2.88 -15.61 -6.09
C ALA A 59 3.94 -15.45 -7.19
N ARG A 60 5.21 -15.62 -6.85
CA ARG A 60 6.31 -15.58 -7.84
C ARG A 60 6.23 -16.78 -8.80
N THR A 61 6.03 -17.96 -8.26
CA THR A 61 5.88 -19.16 -9.09
C THR A 61 4.70 -19.03 -10.05
N ALA A 62 3.55 -18.54 -9.56
CA ALA A 62 2.39 -18.30 -10.41
C ALA A 62 2.66 -17.25 -11.52
N LEU A 63 3.51 -16.25 -11.29
CA LEU A 63 3.96 -15.32 -12.33
C LEU A 63 4.81 -16.01 -13.42
N GLU A 64 5.65 -16.98 -13.03
CA GLU A 64 6.48 -17.73 -13.95
C GLU A 64 5.65 -18.72 -14.80
N ASP A 65 4.57 -19.26 -14.22
CA ASP A 65 3.63 -20.18 -14.86
C ASP A 65 2.58 -19.46 -15.75
N GLY A 66 2.46 -18.14 -15.63
CA GLY A 66 1.56 -17.29 -16.41
C GLY A 66 0.34 -16.77 -15.64
N ALA A 67 -0.34 -15.80 -16.22
CA ALA A 67 -1.45 -15.09 -15.57
C ALA A 67 -2.61 -16.00 -15.11
N ASP A 68 -2.87 -17.07 -15.84
CA ASP A 68 -3.94 -18.04 -15.53
C ASP A 68 -3.60 -18.93 -14.31
N ALA A 69 -2.33 -19.03 -13.93
CA ALA A 69 -1.88 -19.75 -12.73
C ALA A 69 -2.07 -18.95 -11.43
N MET A 70 -2.43 -17.67 -11.53
CA MET A 70 -2.61 -16.81 -10.37
C MET A 70 -3.82 -17.24 -9.54
N PRO A 71 -3.66 -17.50 -8.23
CA PRO A 71 -4.79 -17.88 -7.36
C PRO A 71 -5.79 -16.72 -7.25
N ASP A 72 -7.04 -17.01 -6.88
CA ASP A 72 -8.09 -15.98 -6.73
C ASP A 72 -7.73 -14.90 -5.73
N ARG A 73 -6.94 -15.24 -4.71
CA ARG A 73 -6.40 -14.32 -3.71
C ARG A 73 -4.97 -14.74 -3.37
N LEU A 74 -4.08 -13.76 -3.27
CA LEU A 74 -2.73 -13.99 -2.77
C LEU A 74 -2.73 -14.16 -1.24
N GLU A 75 -1.70 -14.82 -0.75
CA GLU A 75 -1.44 -14.95 0.68
C GLU A 75 -0.07 -14.35 1.01
N ALA A 76 -0.01 -13.58 2.11
CA ALA A 76 1.25 -13.06 2.64
C ALA A 76 1.97 -14.15 3.44
N VAL A 77 2.44 -15.19 2.74
CA VAL A 77 3.10 -16.38 3.29
C VAL A 77 4.38 -16.66 2.51
N GLY A 78 5.43 -16.98 3.24
CA GLY A 78 6.75 -17.32 2.69
C GLY A 78 7.89 -17.02 3.67
N PRO A 79 9.14 -17.12 3.22
CA PRO A 79 10.29 -16.76 4.02
C PRO A 79 10.24 -15.30 4.47
N GLU A 80 10.56 -15.05 5.74
CA GLU A 80 10.63 -13.70 6.28
C GLU A 80 11.81 -12.93 5.68
N VAL A 81 11.57 -11.67 5.34
CA VAL A 81 12.57 -10.76 4.77
C VAL A 81 12.67 -9.46 5.58
N GLN A 82 13.82 -8.84 5.53
CA GLN A 82 14.04 -7.54 6.17
C GLN A 82 13.57 -6.41 5.25
N PRO A 83 12.70 -5.48 5.71
CA PRO A 83 12.11 -4.44 4.86
C PRO A 83 13.13 -3.62 4.09
N LEU A 84 14.07 -2.95 4.78
CA LEU A 84 15.01 -2.03 4.14
C LEU A 84 15.93 -2.70 3.11
N PRO A 85 16.62 -3.82 3.42
CA PRO A 85 17.41 -4.51 2.41
C PRO A 85 16.59 -5.01 1.23
N THR A 86 15.36 -5.48 1.49
CA THR A 86 14.45 -5.95 0.42
C THR A 86 14.04 -4.80 -0.49
N LEU A 87 13.71 -3.64 0.05
CA LEU A 87 13.35 -2.46 -0.73
C LEU A 87 14.53 -1.92 -1.54
N ALA A 88 15.70 -1.77 -0.91
CA ALA A 88 16.89 -1.25 -1.57
C ALA A 88 17.39 -2.16 -2.70
N GLY A 89 17.19 -3.48 -2.55
CA GLY A 89 17.74 -4.44 -3.51
C GLY A 89 19.25 -4.58 -3.42
N SER A 90 19.78 -5.58 -4.09
CA SER A 90 21.24 -5.88 -4.09
C SER A 90 21.87 -5.72 -5.48
N GLY A 91 21.11 -5.31 -6.49
CA GLY A 91 21.53 -5.27 -7.89
C GLY A 91 21.70 -3.84 -8.43
N ALA A 92 22.28 -3.73 -9.63
CA ALA A 92 22.38 -2.48 -10.37
C ALA A 92 21.07 -2.04 -11.03
N ALA A 93 20.11 -2.98 -11.19
CA ALA A 93 18.83 -2.70 -11.83
C ALA A 93 18.01 -1.65 -11.05
N PRO A 94 17.42 -0.67 -11.72
CA PRO A 94 16.56 0.30 -11.08
C PRO A 94 15.37 -0.40 -10.41
N THR A 95 15.11 -0.03 -9.16
CA THR A 95 14.01 -0.58 -8.36
C THR A 95 12.88 0.42 -8.26
N VAL A 96 11.64 -0.03 -8.43
CA VAL A 96 10.41 0.72 -8.15
C VAL A 96 9.52 -0.12 -7.26
N VAL A 97 8.91 0.52 -6.26
CA VAL A 97 7.95 -0.14 -5.37
C VAL A 97 6.53 0.25 -5.79
N LEU A 98 5.66 -0.73 -5.90
CA LEU A 98 4.22 -0.55 -6.10
C LEU A 98 3.47 -1.01 -4.83
N PRO A 99 3.12 -0.08 -3.93
CA PRO A 99 2.30 -0.40 -2.78
C PRO A 99 0.86 -0.67 -3.23
N VAL A 100 0.38 -1.88 -3.01
CA VAL A 100 -1.02 -2.30 -3.21
C VAL A 100 -1.66 -2.54 -1.84
N LEU A 101 -1.29 -1.68 -0.89
CA LEU A 101 -1.76 -1.72 0.48
C LEU A 101 -3.01 -0.83 0.63
N HIS A 102 -3.93 -1.23 1.50
CA HIS A 102 -5.14 -0.46 1.79
C HIS A 102 -5.25 -0.13 3.29
N GLY A 103 -5.85 1.03 3.57
CA GLY A 103 -6.08 1.52 4.92
C GLY A 103 -4.84 1.98 5.68
N PRO A 104 -4.89 2.00 7.02
CA PRO A 104 -3.79 2.45 7.87
C PRO A 104 -2.47 1.71 7.60
N MET A 105 -1.36 2.41 7.70
CA MET A 105 0.01 2.02 7.37
C MET A 105 0.29 1.84 5.88
N GLY A 106 -0.73 1.72 5.03
CA GLY A 106 -0.59 1.61 3.58
C GLY A 106 -0.89 2.91 2.85
N GLU A 107 -1.93 3.65 3.30
CA GLU A 107 -2.42 4.85 2.63
C GLU A 107 -2.27 6.14 3.46
N ASP A 108 -1.75 6.05 4.68
CA ASP A 108 -1.65 7.15 5.65
C ASP A 108 -0.30 7.87 5.67
N GLY A 109 0.59 7.56 4.71
CA GLY A 109 1.93 8.13 4.65
C GLY A 109 3.00 7.30 5.36
N THR A 110 2.64 6.26 6.12
CA THR A 110 3.59 5.44 6.89
C THR A 110 4.52 4.65 5.98
N VAL A 111 3.99 3.85 5.05
CA VAL A 111 4.82 3.10 4.10
C VAL A 111 5.56 4.04 3.15
N GLN A 112 4.93 5.14 2.74
CA GLN A 112 5.56 6.15 1.90
C GLN A 112 6.77 6.76 2.60
N GLY A 113 6.68 7.08 3.90
CA GLY A 113 7.80 7.56 4.70
C GLY A 113 8.95 6.55 4.80
N LEU A 114 8.66 5.27 4.91
CA LEU A 114 9.68 4.21 4.85
C LEU A 114 10.41 4.19 3.50
N LEU A 115 9.66 4.32 2.40
CA LEU A 115 10.19 4.32 1.04
C LEU A 115 11.05 5.56 0.76
N GLU A 116 10.61 6.75 1.24
CA GLU A 116 11.40 7.99 1.18
C GLU A 116 12.73 7.86 1.95
N LEU A 117 12.69 7.32 3.18
CA LEU A 117 13.91 7.09 3.98
C LEU A 117 14.84 6.07 3.35
N ALA A 118 14.29 5.07 2.65
CA ALA A 118 15.05 4.08 1.91
C ALA A 118 15.62 4.63 0.58
N GLY A 119 15.20 5.81 0.15
CA GLY A 119 15.58 6.40 -1.14
C GLY A 119 15.09 5.61 -2.35
N VAL A 120 13.98 4.90 -2.21
CA VAL A 120 13.45 4.00 -3.26
C VAL A 120 12.23 4.64 -3.93
N PRO A 121 12.24 4.81 -5.25
CA PRO A 121 11.07 5.27 -6.01
C PRO A 121 9.86 4.37 -5.82
N TYR A 122 8.68 4.96 -5.73
CA TYR A 122 7.43 4.23 -5.58
C TYR A 122 6.29 4.87 -6.38
N VAL A 123 5.26 4.08 -6.62
CA VAL A 123 4.04 4.51 -7.32
C VAL A 123 3.01 4.93 -6.28
N GLY A 124 2.46 6.13 -6.44
CA GLY A 124 1.39 6.64 -5.58
C GLY A 124 1.63 8.06 -5.07
N ALA A 125 0.78 8.49 -4.16
CA ALA A 125 0.88 9.79 -3.52
C ALA A 125 2.02 9.81 -2.48
N GLY A 126 2.67 10.97 -2.30
CA GLY A 126 3.71 11.15 -1.30
C GLY A 126 3.16 11.21 0.13
N VAL A 127 4.07 11.29 1.11
CA VAL A 127 3.77 11.23 2.55
C VAL A 127 2.67 12.21 2.96
N LEU A 128 2.83 13.49 2.62
CA LEU A 128 1.88 14.54 3.03
C LEU A 128 0.49 14.31 2.45
N ALA A 129 0.40 14.01 1.15
CA ALA A 129 -0.87 13.80 0.48
C ALA A 129 -1.59 12.55 1.02
N SER A 130 -0.85 11.45 1.24
CA SER A 130 -1.38 10.23 1.83
C SER A 130 -1.95 10.48 3.24
N ALA A 131 -1.18 11.11 4.12
CA ALA A 131 -1.59 11.43 5.47
C ALA A 131 -2.83 12.35 5.51
N LEU A 132 -2.81 13.42 4.70
CA LEU A 132 -3.92 14.37 4.62
C LEU A 132 -5.21 13.72 4.11
N CYS A 133 -5.12 12.90 3.06
CA CYS A 133 -6.29 12.25 2.47
C CYS A 133 -6.85 11.11 3.34
N MET A 134 -6.03 10.53 4.22
CA MET A 134 -6.47 9.51 5.16
C MET A 134 -7.37 10.09 6.24
N ASP A 135 -7.06 11.27 6.76
CA ASP A 135 -7.93 12.01 7.67
C ASP A 135 -9.00 12.77 6.87
N LYS A 136 -10.23 12.25 6.88
CA LYS A 136 -11.32 12.81 6.06
C LYS A 136 -11.73 14.22 6.51
N VAL A 137 -11.55 14.58 7.78
CA VAL A 137 -11.85 15.93 8.27
C VAL A 137 -10.78 16.89 7.76
N ALA A 138 -9.51 16.58 8.00
CA ALA A 138 -8.39 17.42 7.55
C ALA A 138 -8.38 17.57 6.01
N CYS A 139 -8.65 16.50 5.28
CA CYS A 139 -8.76 16.53 3.81
C CYS A 139 -9.87 17.49 3.35
N LYS A 140 -11.07 17.37 3.93
CA LYS A 140 -12.22 18.22 3.58
C LYS A 140 -12.00 19.69 3.92
N ASP A 141 -11.43 19.96 5.08
CA ASP A 141 -11.09 21.34 5.51
C ASP A 141 -10.05 21.96 4.58
N HIS A 142 -9.02 21.18 4.19
CA HIS A 142 -8.01 21.62 3.22
C HIS A 142 -8.62 21.94 1.85
N LEU A 143 -9.44 21.04 1.31
CA LEU A 143 -10.10 21.24 0.02
C LEU A 143 -11.06 22.44 0.04
N ALA A 144 -11.81 22.63 1.13
CA ALA A 144 -12.70 23.77 1.31
C ALA A 144 -11.93 25.09 1.37
N GLY A 145 -10.76 25.12 2.05
CA GLY A 145 -9.86 26.26 2.09
C GLY A 145 -9.33 26.71 0.72
N HIS A 146 -9.32 25.78 -0.25
CA HIS A 146 -8.95 26.06 -1.65
C HIS A 146 -10.16 26.28 -2.57
N GLY A 147 -11.37 26.42 -2.02
CA GLY A 147 -12.59 26.70 -2.77
C GLY A 147 -13.11 25.51 -3.59
N LEU A 148 -12.64 24.29 -3.32
CA LEU A 148 -13.13 23.09 -3.99
C LEU A 148 -14.48 22.67 -3.43
N PRO A 149 -15.50 22.40 -4.28
CA PRO A 149 -16.81 22.00 -3.83
C PRO A 149 -16.77 20.72 -2.99
N GLN A 150 -17.45 20.72 -1.84
CA GLN A 150 -17.57 19.57 -0.94
C GLN A 150 -19.03 19.28 -0.63
N CYS A 151 -19.36 18.00 -0.50
CA CYS A 151 -20.63 17.63 0.14
C CYS A 151 -20.64 18.16 1.58
N ALA A 152 -21.77 18.66 2.04
CA ALA A 152 -21.95 19.05 3.43
C ALA A 152 -21.61 17.86 4.35
N TYR A 153 -20.83 18.09 5.38
CA TYR A 153 -20.42 17.05 6.31
C TYR A 153 -20.49 17.55 7.76
N ARG A 154 -20.51 16.60 8.65
CA ARG A 154 -20.35 16.80 10.09
C ARG A 154 -19.48 15.70 10.62
N TRP A 155 -18.71 15.98 11.64
CA TRP A 155 -17.86 15.00 12.28
C TRP A 155 -18.12 14.98 13.79
N ILE A 156 -17.78 13.87 14.41
CA ILE A 156 -17.86 13.64 15.84
C ILE A 156 -16.56 12.95 16.27
N THR A 157 -16.15 13.17 17.50
CA THR A 157 -15.09 12.37 18.13
C THR A 157 -15.70 11.36 19.07
N ILE A 158 -15.03 10.22 19.20
CA ILE A 158 -15.34 9.22 20.22
C ILE A 158 -14.12 9.15 21.13
N ASP A 159 -14.28 9.59 22.39
CA ASP A 159 -13.22 9.58 23.38
C ASP A 159 -13.75 8.89 24.64
N ASP A 160 -13.07 7.84 25.09
CA ASP A 160 -13.48 7.00 26.22
C ASP A 160 -14.96 6.56 26.17
N GLY A 161 -15.44 6.20 24.98
CA GLY A 161 -16.84 5.82 24.78
C GLY A 161 -17.84 6.97 24.78
N ILE A 162 -17.36 8.22 24.89
CA ILE A 162 -18.20 9.42 24.85
C ILE A 162 -18.14 10.03 23.44
N VAL A 163 -19.30 10.13 22.81
CA VAL A 163 -19.44 10.80 21.51
C VAL A 163 -19.58 12.30 21.71
N ARG A 164 -18.71 13.09 21.06
CA ARG A 164 -18.71 14.56 21.14
C ARG A 164 -18.84 15.22 19.77
N ARG A 165 -19.48 16.39 19.73
CA ARG A 165 -19.43 17.30 18.58
C ARG A 165 -18.15 18.12 18.57
N PRO A 166 -17.85 18.82 17.47
CA PRO A 166 -16.67 19.69 17.37
C PRO A 166 -16.56 20.76 18.46
N ASP A 167 -17.70 21.24 18.99
CA ASP A 167 -17.78 22.21 20.08
C ASP A 167 -17.55 21.58 21.47
N GLY A 168 -17.23 20.28 21.55
CA GLY A 168 -17.01 19.53 22.78
C GLY A 168 -18.29 19.05 23.47
N SER A 169 -19.48 19.43 23.01
CA SER A 169 -20.75 18.97 23.58
C SER A 169 -20.96 17.47 23.32
N ARG A 170 -21.57 16.78 24.30
CA ARG A 170 -21.90 15.36 24.16
C ARG A 170 -23.03 15.15 23.15
N VAL A 171 -22.92 14.09 22.33
CA VAL A 171 -24.03 13.59 21.55
C VAL A 171 -24.82 12.60 22.42
N GLN A 172 -26.10 12.89 22.63
CA GLN A 172 -26.99 11.94 23.25
C GLN A 172 -27.43 10.94 22.17
N LEU A 173 -27.01 9.69 22.33
CA LEU A 173 -27.52 8.59 21.49
C LEU A 173 -28.93 8.26 21.98
N LEU A 174 -29.91 8.35 21.10
CA LEU A 174 -31.31 7.96 21.35
C LEU A 174 -31.44 6.45 21.33
#